data_7e4a8815d157ab9e605e477ee0887ea2
#
_entry.id   7e4a8815d157ab9e605e477ee0887ea2
#
_cell.length_a   1.000
_cell.length_b   1.000
_cell.length_c   1.000
_cell.angle_alpha   90.00
_cell.angle_beta   90.00
_cell.angle_gamma   90.00
#
_symmetry.space_group_name_H-M   'P 1'
#
loop_
_entity.id
_entity.type
_entity.pdbx_description
1 polymer ?
#
loop_
_entity_poly.entity_id
_entity_poly.type
_entity_poly.pdbx_seq_one_letter_code
_entity_poly.pdbx_strand_id
1 'polypeptide(L)'
;REQTVKQYVESLTNNQGFDIVYDTIGGKNLDNSFLAARNNGQVINILAFIPHDLTPAFVRGVTIHLENMSLPLLTGVGRERQGEILEEVAKHVDAGKLKPLINEQRFTFA
;
A
#
# COMPACT_ATOMS: atom_id res chain seq x y z
N ARG A 1 -1.60 9.55 -18.63
CA ARG A 1 -2.50 8.54 -19.24
C ARG A 1 -2.65 7.42 -18.21
N GLU A 2 -3.89 7.15 -17.81
CA GLU A 2 -4.17 6.03 -16.94
C GLU A 2 -3.97 4.72 -17.72
N GLN A 3 -3.11 3.85 -17.20
CA GLN A 3 -2.91 2.51 -17.73
C GLN A 3 -3.84 1.54 -16.97
N THR A 4 -4.38 0.56 -17.67
CA THR A 4 -5.09 -0.55 -17.01
C THR A 4 -4.10 -1.47 -16.29
N VAL A 5 -4.58 -2.24 -15.29
CA VAL A 5 -3.75 -3.24 -14.58
C VAL A 5 -3.02 -4.15 -15.57
N LYS A 6 -3.73 -4.67 -16.56
CA LYS A 6 -3.16 -5.54 -17.59
C LYS A 6 -1.99 -4.89 -18.32
N GLN A 7 -2.14 -3.61 -18.71
CA GLN A 7 -1.11 -2.90 -19.48
C GLN A 7 0.19 -2.70 -18.68
N TYR A 8 0.11 -2.27 -17.43
CA TYR A 8 1.35 -2.07 -16.66
C TYR A 8 1.96 -3.39 -16.16
N VAL A 9 1.16 -4.41 -15.85
CA VAL A 9 1.66 -5.74 -15.53
C VAL A 9 2.41 -6.34 -16.74
N GLU A 10 1.83 -6.26 -17.94
CA GLU A 10 2.47 -6.74 -19.15
C GLU A 10 3.80 -6.02 -19.41
N SER A 11 3.79 -4.69 -19.36
CA SER A 11 4.96 -3.88 -19.72
C SER A 11 6.09 -3.93 -18.69
N LEU A 12 5.79 -4.10 -17.39
CA LEU A 12 6.78 -4.01 -16.32
C LEU A 12 7.22 -5.38 -15.78
N THR A 13 6.46 -6.44 -16.02
CA THR A 13 6.72 -7.76 -15.44
C THR A 13 6.73 -8.89 -16.46
N ASN A 14 6.75 -8.58 -17.76
CA ASN A 14 6.57 -9.57 -18.82
C ASN A 14 5.32 -10.44 -18.59
N ASN A 15 4.24 -9.82 -18.17
CA ASN A 15 2.95 -10.45 -17.87
C ASN A 15 2.96 -11.45 -16.70
N GLN A 16 4.01 -11.48 -15.89
CA GLN A 16 4.09 -12.40 -14.73
C GLN A 16 3.36 -11.86 -13.49
N GLY A 17 3.27 -10.57 -13.35
CA GLY A 17 2.80 -9.87 -12.16
C GLY A 17 3.91 -9.57 -11.15
N PHE A 18 3.59 -8.81 -10.12
CA PHE A 18 4.53 -8.37 -9.10
C PHE A 18 4.60 -9.36 -7.94
N ASP A 19 5.80 -9.55 -7.37
CA ASP A 19 6.00 -10.38 -6.18
C ASP A 19 5.22 -9.85 -4.98
N ILE A 20 5.27 -8.53 -4.79
CA ILE A 20 4.61 -7.80 -3.70
C ILE A 20 3.88 -6.61 -4.28
N VAL A 21 2.61 -6.46 -3.93
CA VAL A 21 1.79 -5.28 -4.23
C VAL A 21 1.43 -4.60 -2.91
N TYR A 22 1.83 -3.34 -2.74
CA TYR A 22 1.47 -2.54 -1.58
C TYR A 22 0.37 -1.54 -1.95
N ASP A 23 -0.84 -1.83 -1.50
CA ASP A 23 -2.03 -1.03 -1.77
C ASP A 23 -2.33 -0.08 -0.60
N THR A 24 -2.06 1.19 -0.80
CA THR A 24 -2.33 2.27 0.17
C THR A 24 -3.64 3.00 -0.10
N ILE A 25 -4.37 2.64 -1.16
CA ILE A 25 -5.61 3.29 -1.58
C ILE A 25 -6.83 2.52 -1.08
N GLY A 26 -6.79 1.20 -1.19
CA GLY A 26 -7.90 0.34 -0.77
C GLY A 26 -9.16 0.48 -1.63
N GLY A 27 -10.31 0.12 -1.07
CA GLY A 27 -11.56 0.11 -1.79
C GLY A 27 -11.45 -0.73 -3.07
N LYS A 28 -12.03 -0.29 -4.16
CA LYS A 28 -11.96 -1.01 -5.45
C LYS A 28 -10.54 -1.20 -5.99
N ASN A 29 -9.54 -0.45 -5.48
CA ASN A 29 -8.15 -0.64 -5.90
C ASN A 29 -7.57 -1.95 -5.40
N LEU A 30 -8.06 -2.48 -4.29
CA LEU A 30 -7.63 -3.80 -3.79
C LEU A 30 -7.95 -4.92 -4.80
N ASP A 31 -9.06 -4.85 -5.50
CA ASP A 31 -9.41 -5.82 -6.56
C ASP A 31 -8.38 -5.77 -7.70
N ASN A 32 -7.92 -4.57 -8.06
CA ASN A 32 -6.83 -4.38 -9.02
C ASN A 32 -5.50 -4.93 -8.51
N SER A 33 -5.24 -4.81 -7.21
CA SER A 33 -4.03 -5.32 -6.58
C SER A 33 -3.93 -6.84 -6.66
N PHE A 34 -5.06 -7.55 -6.52
CA PHE A 34 -5.11 -9.01 -6.75
C PHE A 34 -4.76 -9.40 -8.18
N LEU A 35 -5.18 -8.58 -9.17
CA LEU A 35 -4.87 -8.82 -10.57
C LEU A 35 -3.41 -8.47 -10.92
N ALA A 36 -2.81 -7.54 -10.19
CA ALA A 36 -1.43 -7.11 -10.40
C ALA A 36 -0.40 -8.08 -9.81
N ALA A 37 -0.77 -8.81 -8.74
CA ALA A 37 0.13 -9.77 -8.11
C ALA A 37 0.37 -11.00 -9.00
N ARG A 38 1.59 -11.55 -8.97
CA ARG A 38 1.90 -12.82 -9.62
C ARG A 38 1.25 -14.01 -8.88
N ASN A 39 1.31 -15.19 -9.49
CA ASN A 39 0.96 -16.42 -8.80
C ASN A 39 1.85 -16.61 -7.56
N ASN A 40 1.25 -16.95 -6.42
CA ASN A 40 1.89 -17.06 -5.11
C ASN A 40 2.57 -15.74 -4.67
N GLY A 41 2.11 -14.59 -5.16
CA GLY A 41 2.55 -13.28 -4.74
C GLY A 41 1.89 -12.83 -3.43
N GLN A 42 2.18 -11.61 -3.03
CA GLN A 42 1.65 -11.01 -1.80
C GLN A 42 0.98 -9.67 -2.11
N VAL A 43 -0.16 -9.42 -1.46
CA VAL A 43 -0.83 -8.12 -1.47
C VAL A 43 -0.91 -7.62 -0.04
N ILE A 44 -0.36 -6.44 0.23
CA ILE A 44 -0.44 -5.76 1.51
C ILE A 44 -1.40 -4.58 1.35
N ASN A 45 -2.46 -4.53 2.13
CA ASN A 45 -3.45 -3.46 2.07
C ASN A 45 -3.69 -2.83 3.44
N ILE A 46 -3.84 -1.51 3.48
CA ILE A 46 -4.05 -0.74 4.71
C ILE A 46 -5.47 -0.16 4.84
N LEU A 47 -6.35 -0.38 3.86
CA LEU A 47 -7.70 0.23 3.79
C LEU A 47 -8.76 -0.76 3.23
N ALA A 48 -8.98 -1.88 3.91
CA ALA A 48 -9.95 -2.91 3.50
C ALA A 48 -11.30 -2.73 4.21
N PHE A 49 -12.04 -1.66 3.89
CA PHE A 49 -13.31 -1.33 4.57
C PHE A 49 -14.58 -1.78 3.82
N ILE A 50 -14.46 -2.36 2.64
CA ILE A 50 -15.60 -2.83 1.84
C ILE A 50 -15.46 -4.32 1.52
N PRO A 51 -16.55 -5.03 1.23
CA PRO A 51 -16.48 -6.40 0.73
C PRO A 51 -15.73 -6.49 -0.59
N HIS A 52 -14.93 -7.55 -0.76
CA HIS A 52 -14.14 -7.84 -1.95
C HIS A 52 -14.40 -9.24 -2.47
N ASP A 53 -14.35 -9.41 -3.79
CA ASP A 53 -14.28 -10.74 -4.40
C ASP A 53 -12.84 -11.27 -4.29
N LEU A 54 -12.65 -12.27 -3.45
CA LEU A 54 -11.34 -12.90 -3.27
C LEU A 54 -11.01 -13.97 -4.32
N THR A 55 -11.93 -14.25 -5.25
CA THR A 55 -11.73 -15.29 -6.29
C THR A 55 -10.44 -15.08 -7.09
N PRO A 56 -10.11 -13.85 -7.56
CA PRO A 56 -8.84 -13.63 -8.29
C PRO A 56 -7.59 -13.90 -7.45
N ALA A 57 -7.63 -13.58 -6.16
CA ALA A 57 -6.53 -13.84 -5.23
C ALA A 57 -6.40 -15.35 -4.95
N PHE A 58 -7.52 -16.03 -4.72
CA PHE A 58 -7.57 -17.47 -4.46
C PHE A 58 -7.01 -18.28 -5.65
N VAL A 59 -7.48 -18.00 -6.87
CA VAL A 59 -7.04 -18.72 -8.07
C VAL A 59 -5.54 -18.59 -8.31
N ARG A 60 -4.94 -17.48 -7.89
CA ARG A 60 -3.51 -17.20 -8.03
C ARG A 60 -2.67 -17.59 -6.81
N GLY A 61 -3.28 -18.07 -5.74
CA GLY A 61 -2.60 -18.39 -4.48
C GLY A 61 -1.99 -17.16 -3.81
N VAL A 62 -2.59 -15.97 -3.97
CA VAL A 62 -2.07 -14.73 -3.41
C VAL A 62 -2.26 -14.71 -1.89
N THR A 63 -1.22 -14.38 -1.16
CA THR A 63 -1.30 -14.08 0.28
C THR A 63 -1.74 -12.64 0.48
N ILE A 64 -2.76 -12.42 1.34
CA ILE A 64 -3.27 -11.10 1.65
C ILE A 64 -2.90 -10.73 3.08
N HIS A 65 -2.24 -9.59 3.24
CA HIS A 65 -1.92 -8.98 4.53
C HIS A 65 -2.81 -7.74 4.70
N LEU A 66 -3.62 -7.73 5.75
CA LEU A 66 -4.44 -6.58 6.12
C LEU A 66 -3.81 -5.89 7.32
N GLU A 67 -3.34 -4.66 7.12
CA GLU A 67 -2.69 -3.86 8.14
C GLU A 67 -3.58 -2.70 8.57
N ASN A 68 -3.97 -2.68 9.83
CA ASN A 68 -4.70 -1.55 10.39
C ASN A 68 -3.76 -0.62 11.14
N MET A 69 -3.21 0.35 10.43
CA MET A 69 -2.29 1.35 11.00
C MET A 69 -2.95 2.23 12.08
N SER A 70 -4.27 2.30 12.13
CA SER A 70 -5.01 3.07 13.13
C SER A 70 -5.25 2.29 14.42
N LEU A 71 -5.01 0.98 14.44
CA LEU A 71 -5.30 0.12 15.59
C LEU A 71 -4.65 0.60 16.90
N PRO A 72 -3.38 1.02 16.92
CA PRO A 72 -2.75 1.56 18.14
C PRO A 72 -3.43 2.84 18.65
N LEU A 73 -3.97 3.67 17.75
CA LEU A 73 -4.71 4.87 18.14
C LEU A 73 -6.06 4.53 18.75
N LEU A 74 -6.74 3.49 18.23
CA LEU A 74 -8.06 3.06 18.69
C LEU A 74 -8.00 2.31 20.01
N THR A 75 -6.96 1.49 20.20
CA THR A 75 -6.82 0.60 21.37
C THR A 75 -5.92 1.15 22.46
N GLY A 76 -5.08 2.14 22.15
CA GLY A 76 -4.03 2.64 23.03
C GLY A 76 -2.81 1.73 23.16
N VAL A 77 -2.83 0.54 22.52
CA VAL A 77 -1.74 -0.45 22.63
C VAL A 77 -0.79 -0.31 21.46
N GLY A 78 0.52 -0.23 21.73
CA GLY A 78 1.57 -0.16 20.70
C GLY A 78 1.78 1.23 20.10
N ARG A 79 1.31 2.30 20.72
CA ARG A 79 1.51 3.68 20.26
C ARG A 79 2.97 4.09 20.25
N GLU A 80 3.76 3.58 21.18
CA GLU A 80 5.20 3.82 21.29
C GLU A 80 5.91 3.43 19.99
N ARG A 81 5.50 2.30 19.38
CA ARG A 81 6.07 1.83 18.12
C ARG A 81 5.82 2.83 16.97
N GLN A 82 4.69 3.50 16.95
CA GLN A 82 4.43 4.54 15.95
C GLN A 82 5.36 5.75 16.13
N GLY A 83 5.64 6.13 17.38
CA GLY A 83 6.63 7.17 17.71
C GLY A 83 8.04 6.78 17.20
N GLU A 84 8.50 5.58 17.50
CA GLU A 84 9.79 5.06 17.03
C GLU A 84 9.92 5.10 15.50
N ILE A 85 8.86 4.69 14.78
CA ILE A 85 8.83 4.75 13.31
C ILE A 85 8.99 6.18 12.80
N LEU A 86 8.29 7.15 13.41
CA LEU A 86 8.39 8.56 13.02
C LEU A 86 9.77 9.13 13.29
N GLU A 87 10.40 8.78 14.42
CA GLU A 87 11.78 9.16 14.73
C GLU A 87 12.77 8.61 13.70
N GLU A 88 12.59 7.35 13.29
CA GLU A 88 13.45 6.74 12.28
C GLU A 88 13.25 7.40 10.90
N VAL A 89 12.02 7.71 10.53
CA VAL A 89 11.71 8.48 9.31
C VAL A 89 12.38 9.85 9.36
N ALA A 90 12.32 10.56 10.47
CA ALA A 90 12.99 11.86 10.64
C ALA A 90 14.51 11.74 10.41
N LYS A 91 15.17 10.75 10.99
CA LYS A 91 16.61 10.49 10.76
C LYS A 91 16.94 10.26 9.27
N HIS A 92 16.07 9.54 8.56
CA HIS A 92 16.25 9.33 7.12
C HIS A 92 16.08 10.60 6.30
N VAL A 93 15.16 11.48 6.68
CA VAL A 93 14.96 12.79 6.07
C VAL A 93 16.19 13.67 6.32
N ASP A 94 16.65 13.78 7.56
CA ASP A 94 17.81 14.58 7.95
C ASP A 94 19.10 14.09 7.25
N ALA A 95 19.23 12.80 7.06
CA ALA A 95 20.34 12.21 6.33
C ALA A 95 20.21 12.32 4.79
N GLY A 96 19.15 12.93 4.26
CA GLY A 96 18.90 13.08 2.82
C GLY A 96 18.56 11.78 2.10
N LYS A 97 18.31 10.67 2.85
CA LYS A 97 17.93 9.37 2.29
C LYS A 97 16.46 9.28 1.91
N LEU A 98 15.63 10.11 2.52
CA LEU A 98 14.21 10.24 2.25
C LEU A 98 13.90 11.71 1.97
N LYS A 99 13.23 11.98 0.85
CA LYS A 99 12.80 13.34 0.48
C LYS A 99 11.28 13.41 0.53
N PRO A 100 10.69 14.18 1.45
CA PRO A 100 9.24 14.41 1.47
C PRO A 100 8.79 15.12 0.19
N LEU A 101 7.70 14.65 -0.40
CA LEU A 101 7.03 15.35 -1.50
C LEU A 101 6.07 16.37 -0.89
N ILE A 102 6.50 17.62 -0.89
CA ILE A 102 5.72 18.73 -0.32
C ILE A 102 5.01 19.44 -1.47
N ASN A 103 3.70 19.73 -1.28
CA ASN A 103 2.97 20.57 -2.22
C ASN A 103 3.55 21.99 -2.20
N GLU A 104 3.80 22.55 -3.38
CA GLU A 104 4.31 23.93 -3.51
C GLU A 104 3.28 24.97 -3.10
N GLN A 105 1.98 24.64 -3.21
CA GLN A 105 0.90 25.52 -2.77
C GLN A 105 0.90 25.62 -1.24
N ARG A 106 1.01 26.84 -0.75
CA ARG A 106 0.91 27.15 0.69
C ARG A 106 -0.49 27.58 1.04
N PHE A 107 -0.98 27.07 2.16
CA PHE A 107 -2.29 27.42 2.72
C PHE A 107 -2.08 28.18 4.04
N THR A 108 -2.86 29.22 4.26
CA THR A 108 -2.95 29.91 5.56
C THR A 108 -4.21 29.44 6.27
N PHE A 109 -4.17 29.39 7.58
CA PHE A 109 -5.39 29.24 8.37
C PHE A 109 -6.20 30.56 8.23
N ALA A 110 -7.43 30.43 7.71
CA ALA A 110 -8.36 31.55 7.60
C ALA A 110 -9.11 31.74 8.91
#